data_05d6ac6cbf1ca860ea4637ab79968bc9
#
_entry.id   05d6ac6cbf1ca860ea4637ab79968bc9
#
_cell.length_a   1.000
_cell.length_b   1.000
_cell.length_c   1.000
_cell.angle_alpha   90.00
_cell.angle_beta   90.00
_cell.angle_gamma   90.00
#
_symmetry.space_group_name_H-M   'P 1'
#
loop_
_entity.id
_entity.type
_entity.pdbx_description
1 polymer ?
#
loop_
_entity_poly.entity_id
_entity_poly.type
_entity_poly.pdbx_seq_one_letter_code
_entity_poly.pdbx_strand_id
1 'polypeptide(L)'
;ILKDRGTAKDSIEALGYEKGCVLNALSYGGMDGWIPIWIERNAPSREEMLKKRNPWKSNMHKPTLAQHAAFIVRTMNGDAEWLRDDFYYLQAFESKYMNWHRHTQTGLLYWETDEAIGVDNDPSTFYRPHESSGSIFLNALMYKELKSMVYLAGCLKLDEISKSYERDAEQLKQCIIEN
;
A
#
# COMPACT_ATOMS: atom_id res chain seq x y z
N ILE A 1 -4.79 13.95 15.33
CA ILE A 1 -6.06 14.62 14.95
C ILE A 1 -7.26 13.95 15.63
N LEU A 2 -7.35 12.60 15.64
CA LEU A 2 -8.44 11.89 16.32
C LEU A 2 -8.35 11.95 17.87
N LYS A 3 -7.14 12.10 18.41
CA LYS A 3 -6.92 12.22 19.87
C LYS A 3 -7.53 13.49 20.50
N ASP A 4 -7.77 14.53 19.71
CA ASP A 4 -8.11 15.86 20.25
C ASP A 4 -9.58 16.23 20.07
N ARG A 5 -10.42 15.35 19.48
CA ARG A 5 -11.80 15.71 19.10
C ARG A 5 -12.91 14.85 19.70
N GLY A 6 -12.61 13.95 20.61
CA GLY A 6 -13.63 13.07 21.17
C GLY A 6 -13.31 12.60 22.58
N THR A 7 -14.27 11.90 23.18
CA THR A 7 -14.04 11.17 24.42
C THR A 7 -13.08 10.00 24.18
N ALA A 8 -12.49 9.44 25.22
CA ALA A 8 -11.65 8.23 25.09
C ALA A 8 -12.41 7.07 24.42
N LYS A 9 -13.73 6.97 24.65
CA LYS A 9 -14.60 5.99 24.00
C LYS A 9 -14.69 6.21 22.49
N ASP A 10 -14.91 7.45 22.05
CA ASP A 10 -15.00 7.81 20.64
C ASP A 10 -13.66 7.54 19.91
N SER A 11 -12.54 7.74 20.59
CA SER A 11 -11.20 7.46 20.05
C SER A 11 -10.96 5.97 19.86
N ILE A 12 -11.43 5.12 20.78
CA ILE A 12 -11.33 3.65 20.67
C ILE A 12 -12.21 3.14 19.53
N GLU A 13 -13.44 3.64 19.43
CA GLU A 13 -14.36 3.29 18.35
C GLU A 13 -13.81 3.71 16.99
N ALA A 14 -13.29 4.93 16.86
CA ALA A 14 -12.65 5.42 15.64
C ALA A 14 -11.47 4.53 15.23
N LEU A 15 -10.60 4.12 16.16
CA LEU A 15 -9.51 3.18 15.86
C LEU A 15 -10.01 1.81 15.42
N GLY A 16 -11.17 1.37 15.91
CA GLY A 16 -11.83 0.15 15.45
C GLY A 16 -12.22 0.23 13.98
N TYR A 17 -12.82 1.33 13.55
CA TYR A 17 -13.17 1.58 12.15
C TYR A 17 -11.93 1.67 11.26
N GLU A 18 -10.90 2.39 11.70
CA GLU A 18 -9.64 2.52 10.94
C GLU A 18 -8.96 1.16 10.72
N LYS A 19 -8.88 0.32 11.76
CA LYS A 19 -8.40 -1.08 11.60
C LYS A 19 -9.27 -1.85 10.61
N GLY A 20 -10.59 -1.72 10.75
CA GLY A 20 -11.54 -2.36 9.85
C GLY A 20 -11.33 -1.98 8.40
N CYS A 21 -11.00 -0.72 8.09
CA CYS A 21 -10.69 -0.28 6.73
C CYS A 21 -9.45 -0.99 6.16
N VAL A 22 -8.36 -1.08 6.94
CA VAL A 22 -7.15 -1.79 6.52
C VAL A 22 -7.43 -3.27 6.32
N LEU A 23 -8.00 -3.94 7.32
CA LEU A 23 -8.29 -5.38 7.27
C LEU A 23 -9.27 -5.72 6.14
N ASN A 24 -10.27 -4.88 5.89
CA ASN A 24 -11.18 -5.07 4.77
C ASN A 24 -10.44 -5.03 3.42
N ALA A 25 -9.54 -4.06 3.21
CA ALA A 25 -8.72 -4.01 2.00
C ALA A 25 -7.87 -5.29 1.85
N LEU A 26 -7.18 -5.70 2.91
CA LEU A 26 -6.33 -6.89 2.92
C LEU A 26 -7.14 -8.18 2.68
N SER A 27 -8.37 -8.26 3.20
CA SER A 27 -9.25 -9.43 3.00
C SER A 27 -9.62 -9.69 1.54
N TYR A 28 -9.52 -8.67 0.68
CA TYR A 28 -9.68 -8.80 -0.78
C TYR A 28 -8.35 -9.02 -1.52
N GLY A 29 -7.24 -9.09 -0.81
CA GLY A 29 -5.90 -9.29 -1.39
C GLY A 29 -5.75 -10.63 -2.10
N GLY A 30 -5.23 -10.62 -3.32
CA GLY A 30 -4.80 -11.83 -4.03
C GLY A 30 -3.45 -12.34 -3.53
N MET A 31 -3.18 -13.63 -3.76
CA MET A 31 -1.88 -14.25 -3.45
C MET A 31 -0.72 -13.63 -4.24
N ASP A 32 -1.04 -12.98 -5.36
CA ASP A 32 -0.09 -12.26 -6.21
C ASP A 32 0.10 -10.80 -5.79
N GLY A 33 -0.48 -10.38 -4.68
CA GLY A 33 -0.37 -9.04 -4.13
C GLY A 33 -1.37 -8.02 -4.69
N TRP A 34 -2.27 -8.43 -5.59
CA TRP A 34 -3.30 -7.51 -6.07
C TRP A 34 -4.36 -7.25 -5.00
N ILE A 35 -4.64 -5.97 -4.75
CA ILE A 35 -5.75 -5.50 -3.91
C ILE A 35 -6.58 -4.54 -4.78
N PRO A 36 -7.93 -4.65 -4.81
CA PRO A 36 -8.76 -3.80 -5.66
C PRO A 36 -8.62 -2.33 -5.29
N ILE A 37 -8.71 -1.45 -6.30
CA ILE A 37 -8.60 -0.01 -6.10
C ILE A 37 -9.75 0.55 -5.25
N TRP A 38 -10.91 -0.07 -5.32
CA TRP A 38 -12.04 0.21 -4.44
C TRP A 38 -12.84 -1.07 -4.12
N ILE A 39 -13.54 -1.04 -3.01
CA ILE A 39 -14.43 -2.11 -2.55
C ILE A 39 -15.79 -1.47 -2.28
N GLU A 40 -16.80 -1.86 -3.05
CA GLU A 40 -18.17 -1.38 -2.88
C GLU A 40 -18.83 -2.04 -1.66
N ARG A 41 -19.87 -1.40 -1.11
CA ARG A 41 -20.63 -1.92 0.04
C ARG A 41 -21.18 -3.34 -0.21
N ASN A 42 -21.59 -3.62 -1.44
CA ASN A 42 -22.12 -4.91 -1.86
C ASN A 42 -21.13 -5.61 -2.81
N ALA A 43 -19.83 -5.43 -2.58
CA ALA A 43 -18.81 -6.09 -3.39
C ALA A 43 -19.03 -7.60 -3.41
N PRO A 44 -18.78 -8.27 -4.54
CA PRO A 44 -18.78 -9.71 -4.61
C PRO A 44 -17.70 -10.28 -3.69
N SER A 45 -17.75 -11.58 -3.43
CA SER A 45 -16.71 -12.23 -2.65
C SER A 45 -15.33 -12.02 -3.28
N ARG A 46 -14.27 -12.09 -2.45
CA ARG A 46 -12.87 -12.05 -2.92
C ARG A 46 -12.65 -12.98 -4.11
N GLU A 47 -13.14 -14.21 -4.02
CA GLU A 47 -12.96 -15.22 -5.06
C GLU A 47 -13.60 -14.81 -6.39
N GLU A 48 -14.79 -14.23 -6.35
CA GLU A 48 -15.48 -13.73 -7.55
C GLU A 48 -14.77 -12.51 -8.14
N MET A 49 -14.27 -11.61 -7.30
CA MET A 49 -13.48 -10.47 -7.77
C MET A 49 -12.19 -10.91 -8.45
N LEU A 50 -11.46 -11.85 -7.84
CA LEU A 50 -10.23 -12.39 -8.42
C LEU A 50 -10.48 -13.14 -9.74
N LYS A 51 -11.59 -13.85 -9.87
CA LYS A 51 -11.97 -14.52 -11.13
C LYS A 51 -12.32 -13.55 -12.25
N LYS A 52 -12.92 -12.40 -11.92
CA LYS A 52 -13.40 -11.42 -12.92
C LYS A 52 -12.33 -10.40 -13.32
N ARG A 53 -11.25 -10.26 -12.53
CA ARG A 53 -10.22 -9.28 -12.85
C ARG A 53 -9.47 -9.65 -14.14
N ASN A 54 -9.07 -8.63 -14.88
CA ASN A 54 -8.08 -8.80 -15.95
C ASN A 54 -6.66 -8.65 -15.33
N PRO A 55 -5.88 -9.74 -15.23
CA PRO A 55 -4.58 -9.68 -14.57
C PRO A 55 -3.56 -8.76 -15.27
N TRP A 56 -3.82 -8.40 -16.53
CA TRP A 56 -2.95 -7.57 -17.36
C TRP A 56 -3.33 -6.08 -17.38
N LYS A 57 -4.51 -5.71 -16.86
CA LYS A 57 -5.04 -4.34 -16.88
C LYS A 57 -5.84 -4.01 -15.62
N SER A 58 -5.48 -4.60 -14.51
CA SER A 58 -6.21 -4.37 -13.25
C SER A 58 -5.49 -3.36 -12.39
N ASN A 59 -5.96 -2.12 -12.43
CA ASN A 59 -5.54 -1.13 -11.44
C ASN A 59 -5.71 -1.69 -10.03
N MET A 60 -4.77 -1.41 -9.17
CA MET A 60 -4.77 -1.89 -7.80
C MET A 60 -4.77 -0.73 -6.80
N HIS A 61 -5.06 -1.03 -5.57
CA HIS A 61 -5.05 -0.06 -4.47
C HIS A 61 -3.76 0.76 -4.48
N LYS A 62 -3.86 2.04 -4.14
CA LYS A 62 -2.67 2.89 -4.00
C LYS A 62 -1.77 2.42 -2.85
N PRO A 63 -0.46 2.64 -2.94
CA PRO A 63 0.48 2.23 -1.90
C PRO A 63 0.39 3.16 -0.68
N THR A 64 -0.66 2.96 0.12
CA THR A 64 -0.97 3.74 1.32
C THR A 64 -1.44 2.87 2.49
N LEU A 65 -1.56 1.56 2.29
CA LEU A 65 -2.10 0.64 3.31
C LEU A 65 -1.16 0.47 4.50
N ALA A 66 0.14 0.28 4.25
CA ALA A 66 1.12 0.19 5.32
C ALA A 66 1.28 1.52 6.07
N GLN A 67 1.15 2.66 5.36
CA GLN A 67 1.15 3.98 6.00
C GLN A 67 -0.03 4.14 6.95
N HIS A 68 -1.22 3.71 6.52
CA HIS A 68 -2.43 3.74 7.33
C HIS A 68 -2.30 2.81 8.54
N ALA A 69 -1.88 1.56 8.33
CA ALA A 69 -1.62 0.62 9.42
C ALA A 69 -0.58 1.15 10.42
N ALA A 70 0.53 1.72 9.93
CA ALA A 70 1.55 2.30 10.78
C ALA A 70 1.06 3.52 11.59
N PHE A 71 0.17 4.33 11.01
CA PHE A 71 -0.50 5.42 11.74
C PHE A 71 -1.33 4.87 12.91
N ILE A 72 -2.14 3.83 12.68
CA ILE A 72 -2.93 3.17 13.72
C ILE A 72 -2.02 2.61 14.81
N VAL A 73 -1.00 1.84 14.43
CA VAL A 73 -0.05 1.21 15.38
C VAL A 73 0.67 2.26 16.23
N ARG A 74 1.11 3.38 15.64
CA ARG A 74 1.70 4.49 16.42
C ARG A 74 0.71 5.08 17.41
N THR A 75 -0.55 5.24 17.01
CA THR A 75 -1.61 5.75 17.90
C THR A 75 -1.91 4.77 19.04
N MET A 76 -1.67 3.48 18.82
CA MET A 76 -1.82 2.40 19.80
C MET A 76 -0.53 2.07 20.57
N ASN A 77 0.43 2.99 20.63
CA ASN A 77 1.70 2.82 21.32
C ASN A 77 2.52 1.60 20.86
N GLY A 78 2.45 1.25 19.59
CA GLY A 78 3.21 0.16 18.98
C GLY A 78 2.49 -1.20 18.95
N ASP A 79 1.25 -1.29 19.40
CA ASP A 79 0.48 -2.54 19.31
C ASP A 79 0.08 -2.82 17.85
N ALA A 80 0.81 -3.74 17.21
CA ALA A 80 0.61 -4.21 15.85
C ALA A 80 0.00 -5.63 15.79
N GLU A 81 -0.31 -6.25 16.92
CA GLU A 81 -0.70 -7.66 16.96
C GLU A 81 -1.98 -7.95 16.16
N TRP A 82 -2.87 -6.99 16.07
CA TRP A 82 -4.10 -7.07 15.26
C TRP A 82 -3.84 -7.26 13.75
N LEU A 83 -2.63 -6.96 13.27
CA LEU A 83 -2.23 -7.07 11.86
C LEU A 83 -1.47 -8.36 11.56
N ARG A 84 -1.05 -9.12 12.57
CA ARG A 84 -0.12 -10.25 12.43
C ARG A 84 -0.55 -11.27 11.39
N ASP A 85 -1.80 -11.70 11.45
CA ASP A 85 -2.32 -12.75 10.57
C ASP A 85 -2.50 -12.28 9.12
N ASP A 86 -2.73 -10.97 8.93
CA ASP A 86 -2.94 -10.35 7.62
C ASP A 86 -1.68 -9.67 7.07
N PHE A 87 -0.58 -9.61 7.83
CA PHE A 87 0.65 -8.94 7.44
C PHE A 87 1.25 -9.49 6.14
N TYR A 88 1.05 -10.77 5.89
CA TYR A 88 1.44 -11.43 4.65
C TYR A 88 0.79 -10.79 3.40
N TYR A 89 -0.49 -10.40 3.46
CA TYR A 89 -1.14 -9.74 2.32
C TYR A 89 -0.55 -8.36 2.05
N LEU A 90 -0.14 -7.67 3.11
CA LEU A 90 0.57 -6.40 2.98
C LEU A 90 1.93 -6.60 2.31
N GLN A 91 2.69 -7.63 2.71
CA GLN A 91 3.96 -8.00 2.08
C GLN A 91 3.78 -8.36 0.59
N ALA A 92 2.76 -9.14 0.26
CA ALA A 92 2.46 -9.50 -1.12
C ALA A 92 2.09 -8.27 -1.97
N PHE A 93 1.34 -7.34 -1.40
CA PHE A 93 0.97 -6.06 -2.03
C PHE A 93 2.20 -5.20 -2.35
N GLU A 94 3.10 -5.02 -1.38
CA GLU A 94 4.36 -4.29 -1.58
C GLU A 94 5.23 -4.95 -2.65
N SER A 95 5.36 -6.28 -2.58
CA SER A 95 6.11 -7.06 -3.55
C SER A 95 5.56 -6.92 -4.97
N LYS A 96 4.22 -6.79 -5.12
CA LYS A 96 3.60 -6.55 -6.42
C LYS A 96 4.06 -5.23 -7.04
N TYR A 97 4.05 -4.13 -6.27
CA TYR A 97 4.56 -2.86 -6.76
C TYR A 97 6.05 -2.92 -7.08
N MET A 98 6.85 -3.43 -6.18
CA MET A 98 8.32 -3.43 -6.32
C MET A 98 8.83 -4.31 -7.46
N ASN A 99 8.11 -5.36 -7.84
CA ASN A 99 8.57 -6.31 -8.87
C ASN A 99 7.86 -6.16 -10.21
N TRP A 100 6.62 -5.64 -10.24
CA TRP A 100 5.81 -5.61 -11.46
C TRP A 100 5.58 -4.20 -12.02
N HIS A 101 5.72 -3.18 -11.19
CA HIS A 101 5.49 -1.78 -11.58
C HIS A 101 6.80 -0.98 -11.62
N ARG A 102 7.91 -1.61 -12.02
CA ARG A 102 9.24 -1.03 -11.95
C ARG A 102 9.93 -1.02 -13.31
N HIS A 103 10.42 0.15 -13.73
CA HIS A 103 11.28 0.27 -14.89
C HIS A 103 12.65 -0.35 -14.63
N THR A 104 13.08 -1.25 -15.51
CA THR A 104 14.37 -1.96 -15.38
C THR A 104 15.56 -1.03 -15.55
N GLN A 105 15.43 0.05 -16.32
CA GLN A 105 16.53 0.99 -16.60
C GLN A 105 16.76 1.99 -15.47
N THR A 106 15.69 2.56 -14.92
CA THR A 106 15.77 3.62 -13.90
C THR A 106 15.55 3.11 -12.49
N GLY A 107 14.93 1.93 -12.34
CA GLY A 107 14.49 1.42 -11.05
C GLY A 107 13.30 2.18 -10.45
N LEU A 108 12.75 3.19 -11.14
CA LEU A 108 11.56 3.93 -10.70
C LEU A 108 10.29 3.12 -10.94
N LEU A 109 9.33 3.34 -10.08
CA LEU A 109 8.01 2.73 -10.18
C LEU A 109 7.10 3.58 -11.07
N TYR A 110 6.19 2.91 -11.78
CA TYR A 110 5.22 3.53 -12.67
C TYR A 110 3.77 3.13 -12.33
N TRP A 111 2.83 4.01 -12.66
CA TRP A 111 1.41 3.67 -12.63
C TRP A 111 1.07 2.81 -13.85
N GLU A 112 0.24 1.78 -13.65
CA GLU A 112 -0.21 0.93 -14.75
C GLU A 112 -1.01 1.73 -15.78
N THR A 113 -1.93 2.58 -15.30
CA THR A 113 -2.74 3.47 -16.14
C THR A 113 -2.91 4.82 -15.46
N ASP A 114 -3.46 5.79 -16.21
CA ASP A 114 -3.84 7.11 -15.69
C ASP A 114 -4.88 7.01 -14.56
N GLU A 115 -5.82 6.07 -14.66
CA GLU A 115 -6.84 5.84 -13.62
C GLU A 115 -6.23 5.39 -12.28
N ALA A 116 -5.11 4.68 -12.31
CA ALA A 116 -4.45 4.19 -11.10
C ALA A 116 -3.96 5.32 -10.19
N ILE A 117 -3.55 6.45 -10.76
CA ILE A 117 -3.07 7.61 -9.99
C ILE A 117 -4.21 8.26 -9.18
N GLY A 118 -5.44 8.25 -9.71
CA GLY A 118 -6.62 8.88 -9.09
C GLY A 118 -6.52 10.39 -8.93
N VAL A 119 -5.65 11.01 -9.69
CA VAL A 119 -5.57 12.45 -9.92
C VAL A 119 -5.86 12.64 -11.39
N ASP A 120 -7.11 12.94 -11.70
CA ASP A 120 -7.59 13.01 -13.07
C ASP A 120 -6.81 14.06 -13.88
N ASN A 121 -6.43 13.69 -15.09
CA ASN A 121 -5.66 14.53 -16.02
C ASN A 121 -4.27 14.94 -15.50
N ASP A 122 -3.63 14.12 -14.67
CA ASP A 122 -2.25 14.38 -14.24
C ASP A 122 -1.31 14.37 -15.46
N PRO A 123 -0.56 15.46 -15.72
CA PRO A 123 0.32 15.53 -16.89
C PRO A 123 1.41 14.46 -16.94
N SER A 124 1.71 13.82 -15.81
CA SER A 124 2.72 12.76 -15.75
C SER A 124 2.22 11.44 -16.32
N THR A 125 0.90 11.24 -16.38
CA THR A 125 0.26 10.00 -16.87
C THR A 125 -0.72 10.24 -18.00
N PHE A 126 -1.42 11.37 -18.00
CA PHE A 126 -2.48 11.69 -18.96
C PHE A 126 -1.94 11.77 -20.39
N TYR A 127 -2.55 11.05 -21.31
CA TYR A 127 -2.10 10.87 -22.70
C TYR A 127 -0.70 10.25 -22.85
N ARG A 128 -0.16 9.65 -21.80
CA ARG A 128 1.07 8.87 -21.89
C ARG A 128 0.76 7.40 -22.19
N PRO A 129 1.65 6.68 -22.87
CA PRO A 129 1.53 5.23 -22.95
C PRO A 129 1.46 4.61 -21.56
N HIS A 130 0.71 3.50 -21.45
CA HIS A 130 0.66 2.75 -20.21
C HIS A 130 2.08 2.37 -19.77
N GLU A 131 2.32 2.32 -18.47
CA GLU A 131 3.57 1.88 -17.86
C GLU A 131 4.81 2.72 -18.26
N SER A 132 4.62 3.92 -18.82
CA SER A 132 5.73 4.72 -19.37
C SER A 132 6.26 5.81 -18.44
N SER A 133 5.54 6.14 -17.36
CA SER A 133 5.88 7.29 -16.52
C SER A 133 6.35 6.87 -15.14
N GLY A 134 7.64 7.08 -14.86
CA GLY A 134 8.20 6.99 -13.52
C GLY A 134 7.76 8.20 -12.67
N SER A 135 6.54 8.11 -12.10
CA SER A 135 5.93 9.21 -11.37
C SER A 135 6.63 9.47 -10.04
N ILE A 136 7.06 10.70 -9.78
CA ILE A 136 7.60 11.11 -8.47
C ILE A 136 6.55 10.88 -7.35
N PHE A 137 5.27 11.10 -7.65
CA PHE A 137 4.19 10.88 -6.71
C PHE A 137 4.12 9.41 -6.24
N LEU A 138 4.13 8.45 -7.19
CA LEU A 138 4.15 7.03 -6.85
C LEU A 138 5.41 6.65 -6.06
N ASN A 139 6.57 7.09 -6.52
CA ASN A 139 7.85 6.73 -5.91
C ASN A 139 7.99 7.29 -4.48
N ALA A 140 7.51 8.50 -4.23
CA ALA A 140 7.45 9.09 -2.89
C ALA A 140 6.46 8.34 -1.98
N LEU A 141 5.29 7.96 -2.49
CA LEU A 141 4.33 7.13 -1.75
C LEU A 141 4.95 5.78 -1.38
N MET A 142 5.57 5.10 -2.35
CA MET A 142 6.19 3.78 -2.13
C MET A 142 7.37 3.86 -1.15
N TYR A 143 8.21 4.88 -1.24
CA TYR A 143 9.26 5.08 -0.24
C TYR A 143 8.68 5.15 1.17
N LYS A 144 7.62 5.92 1.35
CA LYS A 144 6.94 6.07 2.63
C LYS A 144 6.24 4.78 3.06
N GLU A 145 5.70 4.03 2.11
CA GLU A 145 5.08 2.72 2.34
C GLU A 145 6.12 1.72 2.85
N LEU A 146 7.27 1.59 2.18
CA LEU A 146 8.39 0.73 2.60
C LEU A 146 8.90 1.10 4.00
N LYS A 147 9.07 2.40 4.31
CA LYS A 147 9.44 2.86 5.66
C LYS A 147 8.36 2.52 6.71
N SER A 148 7.09 2.46 6.30
CA SER A 148 6.01 2.00 7.17
C SER A 148 6.08 0.49 7.41
N MET A 149 6.44 -0.29 6.39
CA MET A 149 6.68 -1.73 6.53
C MET A 149 7.86 -2.03 7.48
N VAL A 150 8.93 -1.25 7.41
CA VAL A 150 10.05 -1.34 8.39
C VAL A 150 9.52 -1.19 9.81
N TYR A 151 8.72 -0.16 10.07
CA TYR A 151 8.17 0.11 11.39
C TYR A 151 7.22 -1.00 11.86
N LEU A 152 6.28 -1.42 11.00
CA LEU A 152 5.30 -2.48 11.32
C LEU A 152 5.98 -3.82 11.60
N ALA A 153 6.95 -4.22 10.75
CA ALA A 153 7.72 -5.44 10.95
C ALA A 153 8.50 -5.41 12.27
N GLY A 154 9.08 -4.25 12.62
CA GLY A 154 9.75 -4.06 13.92
C GLY A 154 8.79 -4.22 15.10
N CYS A 155 7.59 -3.63 15.04
CA CYS A 155 6.56 -3.80 16.08
C CYS A 155 6.09 -5.26 16.20
N LEU A 156 6.03 -6.00 15.09
CA LEU A 156 5.71 -7.43 15.05
C LEU A 156 6.90 -8.34 15.42
N LYS A 157 8.08 -7.79 15.71
CA LYS A 157 9.33 -8.52 16.00
C LYS A 157 9.79 -9.43 14.85
N LEU A 158 9.61 -8.96 13.62
CA LEU A 158 10.02 -9.60 12.38
C LEU A 158 11.30 -8.92 11.83
N ASP A 159 12.40 -9.02 12.58
CA ASP A 159 13.62 -8.22 12.37
C ASP A 159 14.24 -8.39 10.98
N GLU A 160 14.27 -9.60 10.44
CA GLU A 160 14.85 -9.84 9.11
C GLU A 160 13.98 -9.24 8.00
N ILE A 161 12.65 -9.25 8.17
CA ILE A 161 11.70 -8.61 7.26
C ILE A 161 11.87 -7.08 7.33
N SER A 162 11.99 -6.53 8.54
CA SER A 162 12.25 -5.11 8.75
C SER A 162 13.52 -4.65 8.03
N LYS A 163 14.63 -5.39 8.18
CA LYS A 163 15.90 -5.10 7.50
C LYS A 163 15.79 -5.20 5.98
N SER A 164 14.98 -6.13 5.46
CA SER A 164 14.75 -6.25 4.02
C SER A 164 14.07 -5.00 3.48
N TYR A 165 12.97 -4.57 4.09
CA TYR A 165 12.27 -3.34 3.69
C TYR A 165 13.12 -2.08 3.83
N GLU A 166 14.02 -2.02 4.82
CA GLU A 166 14.96 -0.90 4.92
C GLU A 166 15.91 -0.84 3.71
N ARG A 167 16.44 -1.99 3.27
CA ARG A 167 17.27 -2.05 2.04
C ARG A 167 16.48 -1.62 0.81
N ASP A 168 15.25 -2.10 0.66
CA ASP A 168 14.38 -1.76 -0.46
C ASP A 168 14.06 -0.26 -0.49
N ALA A 169 13.79 0.33 0.68
CA ALA A 169 13.54 1.76 0.82
C ALA A 169 14.77 2.60 0.42
N GLU A 170 15.97 2.25 0.89
CA GLU A 170 17.20 2.97 0.52
C GLU A 170 17.54 2.80 -0.96
N GLN A 171 17.30 1.63 -1.54
CA GLN A 171 17.48 1.41 -2.98
C GLN A 171 16.52 2.27 -3.80
N LEU A 172 15.23 2.32 -3.43
CA LEU A 172 14.25 3.16 -4.12
C LEU A 172 14.60 4.65 -4.00
N LYS A 173 15.00 5.08 -2.81
CA LYS A 173 15.46 6.46 -2.57
C LYS A 173 16.63 6.82 -3.49
N GLN A 174 17.60 5.92 -3.64
CA GLN A 174 18.72 6.16 -4.55
C GLN A 174 18.24 6.30 -6.01
N CYS A 175 17.33 5.43 -6.47
CA CYS A 175 16.73 5.56 -7.80
C CYS A 175 16.02 6.90 -8.00
N ILE A 176 15.34 7.42 -6.96
CA ILE A 176 14.66 8.74 -7.03
C ILE A 176 15.67 9.88 -7.15
N ILE A 177 16.81 9.79 -6.47
CA ILE A 177 17.83 10.84 -6.48
C ILE A 177 18.60 10.88 -7.81
N GLU A 178 18.79 9.74 -8.44
CA GLU A 178 19.59 9.58 -9.67
C GLU A 178 18.80 9.91 -10.95
N ASN A 179 17.48 9.97 -10.90
CA ASN A 179 16.60 10.18 -12.07
C ASN A 179 15.65 11.38 -11.88
#